data_f8369b04fde27660e0d0b4a25d0211be
#
_entry.id   f8369b04fde27660e0d0b4a25d0211be
#
_cell.length_a   1.000
_cell.length_b   1.000
_cell.length_c   1.000
_cell.angle_alpha   90.00
_cell.angle_beta   90.00
_cell.angle_gamma   90.00
#
_symmetry.space_group_name_H-M   'P 1'
#
loop_
_entity.id
_entity.type
_entity.pdbx_description
1 polymer ?
#
loop_
_entity_poly.entity_id
_entity_poly.type
_entity_poly.pdbx_seq_one_letter_code
_entity_poly.pdbx_strand_id
1 'polypeptide(L)'
;EYGPISDAELDHYRGLAETLYTQTDKALFGQFPGTAFGDIAAVPAPWLREPAGIRDVAEWYMSTLTRPDYVYAVFERQAEIALANLARCYEAVGDRVSVVYLTGTDFGMQTGPFISPETYRRLYQPFHRQLNDWIHAHTPWKVFMHTCGSVIDLIPDFIDAGFDILN
;
A
#
# COMPACT_ATOMS: atom_id res chain seq x y z
N GLU A 1 -9.64 -7.78 5.07
CA GLU A 1 -9.80 -8.53 3.82
C GLU A 1 -9.66 -7.56 2.65
N TYR A 2 -8.96 -8.01 1.63
CA TYR A 2 -8.82 -7.26 0.39
C TYR A 2 -9.63 -7.94 -0.70
N GLY A 3 -10.48 -7.19 -1.37
CA GLY A 3 -11.33 -7.69 -2.43
C GLY A 3 -11.31 -6.76 -3.65
N PRO A 4 -11.92 -7.20 -4.76
CA PRO A 4 -12.15 -6.32 -5.89
C PRO A 4 -12.97 -5.11 -5.49
N ILE A 5 -12.54 -3.92 -5.93
CA ILE A 5 -13.31 -2.69 -5.73
C ILE A 5 -14.65 -2.78 -6.47
N SER A 6 -15.72 -2.35 -5.81
CA SER A 6 -17.06 -2.35 -6.39
C SER A 6 -17.29 -1.18 -7.35
N ASP A 7 -18.27 -1.30 -8.22
CA ASP A 7 -18.68 -0.21 -9.13
C ASP A 7 -19.18 1.02 -8.36
N ALA A 8 -19.88 0.81 -7.25
CA ALA A 8 -20.35 1.90 -6.40
C ALA A 8 -19.20 2.70 -5.76
N GLU A 9 -18.12 2.02 -5.33
CA GLU A 9 -16.91 2.70 -4.85
C GLU A 9 -16.21 3.46 -5.98
N LEU A 10 -16.12 2.89 -7.16
CA LEU A 10 -15.54 3.57 -8.33
C LEU A 10 -16.35 4.80 -8.74
N ASP A 11 -17.67 4.72 -8.71
CA ASP A 11 -18.55 5.87 -8.98
C ASP A 11 -18.36 6.97 -7.93
N HIS A 12 -18.17 6.57 -6.66
CA HIS A 12 -17.85 7.52 -5.60
C HIS A 12 -16.50 8.21 -5.83
N TYR A 13 -15.44 7.46 -6.14
CA TYR A 13 -14.12 8.05 -6.44
C TYR A 13 -14.17 8.95 -7.66
N ARG A 14 -14.89 8.56 -8.71
CA ARG A 14 -15.07 9.38 -9.92
C ARG A 14 -15.73 10.72 -9.60
N GLY A 15 -16.86 10.69 -8.89
CA GLY A 15 -17.59 11.89 -8.50
C GLY A 15 -16.81 12.81 -7.57
N LEU A 16 -16.09 12.23 -6.61
CA LEU A 16 -15.25 13.00 -5.69
C LEU A 16 -14.05 13.64 -6.41
N ALA A 17 -13.35 12.89 -7.25
CA ALA A 17 -12.22 13.42 -8.02
C ALA A 17 -12.66 14.53 -8.97
N GLU A 18 -13.77 14.36 -9.67
CA GLU A 18 -14.34 15.40 -10.55
C GLU A 18 -14.68 16.67 -9.77
N THR A 19 -15.37 16.52 -8.63
CA THR A 19 -15.76 17.65 -7.78
C THR A 19 -14.55 18.42 -7.26
N LEU A 20 -13.57 17.71 -6.70
CA LEU A 20 -12.38 18.35 -6.12
C LEU A 20 -11.52 18.99 -7.21
N TYR A 21 -11.35 18.33 -8.33
CA TYR A 21 -10.55 18.84 -9.46
C TYR A 21 -11.14 20.11 -10.07
N THR A 22 -12.47 20.20 -10.16
CA THR A 22 -13.14 21.36 -10.77
C THR A 22 -13.37 22.52 -9.79
N GLN A 23 -13.46 22.23 -8.48
CA GLN A 23 -13.81 23.22 -7.46
C GLN A 23 -12.60 23.72 -6.64
N THR A 24 -11.41 23.15 -6.86
CA THR A 24 -10.20 23.56 -6.14
C THR A 24 -9.00 23.68 -7.07
N ASP A 25 -7.98 24.39 -6.61
CA ASP A 25 -6.66 24.51 -7.25
C ASP A 25 -5.61 23.57 -6.62
N LYS A 26 -6.06 22.57 -5.87
CA LYS A 26 -5.18 21.70 -5.11
C LYS A 26 -4.85 20.42 -5.88
N ALA A 27 -3.64 19.91 -5.67
CA ALA A 27 -3.28 18.56 -6.09
C ALA A 27 -4.13 17.54 -5.33
N LEU A 28 -4.67 16.55 -6.03
CA LEU A 28 -5.47 15.49 -5.42
C LEU A 28 -4.57 14.33 -4.99
N PHE A 29 -4.81 13.89 -3.77
CA PHE A 29 -4.15 12.77 -3.14
C PHE A 29 -5.12 11.59 -3.05
N GLY A 30 -4.87 10.51 -3.81
CA GLY A 30 -5.74 9.35 -3.88
C GLY A 30 -5.28 8.24 -2.94
N GLN A 31 -6.22 7.60 -2.23
CA GLN A 31 -5.99 6.38 -1.48
C GLN A 31 -6.93 5.30 -2.01
N PHE A 32 -6.36 4.22 -2.54
CA PHE A 32 -7.10 3.14 -3.16
C PHE A 32 -6.94 1.83 -2.40
N PRO A 33 -7.95 0.93 -2.43
CA PRO A 33 -7.94 -0.26 -1.59
C PRO A 33 -6.96 -1.34 -2.08
N GLY A 34 -6.38 -2.07 -1.13
CA GLY A 34 -5.60 -3.29 -1.38
C GLY A 34 -4.09 -3.10 -1.47
N THR A 35 -3.59 -1.88 -1.42
CA THR A 35 -2.16 -1.59 -1.69
C THR A 35 -1.25 -1.67 -0.47
N ALA A 36 -1.78 -1.62 0.76
CA ALA A 36 -0.99 -1.66 1.99
C ALA A 36 -0.67 -3.10 2.40
N PHE A 37 0.56 -3.54 2.16
CA PHE A 37 1.04 -4.87 2.54
C PHE A 37 1.45 -4.89 4.01
N GLY A 38 0.82 -5.77 4.82
CA GLY A 38 1.19 -5.99 6.21
C GLY A 38 1.14 -4.76 7.11
N ASP A 39 0.25 -3.82 6.81
CA ASP A 39 0.05 -2.62 7.62
C ASP A 39 -0.39 -3.02 9.03
N ILE A 40 0.44 -2.70 10.02
CA ILE A 40 0.20 -3.09 11.41
C ILE A 40 -1.02 -2.40 12.03
N ALA A 41 -1.46 -1.28 11.50
CA ALA A 41 -2.72 -0.66 11.88
C ALA A 41 -3.92 -1.50 11.41
N ALA A 42 -3.76 -2.23 10.32
CA ALA A 42 -4.80 -3.08 9.74
C ALA A 42 -4.73 -4.54 10.23
N VAL A 43 -3.60 -5.01 10.74
CA VAL A 43 -3.43 -6.40 11.22
C VAL A 43 -4.46 -6.79 12.28
N PRO A 44 -4.75 -6.00 13.33
CA PRO A 44 -5.77 -6.35 14.32
C PRO A 44 -7.20 -6.39 13.77
N ALA A 45 -7.45 -5.71 12.64
CA ALA A 45 -8.76 -5.62 11.98
C ALA A 45 -9.93 -5.35 12.95
N PRO A 46 -9.89 -4.30 13.79
CA PRO A 46 -10.89 -4.05 14.83
C PRO A 46 -12.29 -3.74 14.28
N TRP A 47 -12.39 -3.43 13.00
CA TRP A 47 -13.63 -3.17 12.29
C TRP A 47 -14.32 -4.45 11.78
N LEU A 48 -13.64 -5.60 11.78
CA LEU A 48 -14.23 -6.87 11.37
C LEU A 48 -14.89 -7.57 12.57
N ARG A 49 -16.08 -8.13 12.33
CA ARG A 49 -16.80 -8.90 13.35
C ARG A 49 -16.10 -10.24 13.65
N GLU A 50 -15.59 -10.89 12.62
CA GLU A 50 -14.93 -12.20 12.70
C GLU A 50 -13.61 -12.13 11.89
N PRO A 51 -12.55 -11.50 12.44
CA PRO A 51 -11.29 -11.38 11.73
C PRO A 51 -10.61 -12.75 11.60
N ALA A 52 -10.15 -13.07 10.38
CA ALA A 52 -9.41 -14.29 10.07
C ALA A 52 -7.92 -14.02 9.89
N GLY A 53 -7.08 -15.05 10.01
CA GLY A 53 -5.63 -14.95 9.86
C GLY A 53 -4.93 -14.39 11.10
N ILE A 54 -3.70 -13.91 10.93
CA ILE A 54 -2.87 -13.35 11.99
C ILE A 54 -3.41 -11.97 12.37
N ARG A 55 -3.78 -11.77 13.65
CA ARG A 55 -4.37 -10.52 14.18
C ARG A 55 -3.61 -9.93 15.36
N ASP A 56 -2.55 -10.57 15.80
CA ASP A 56 -1.58 -10.04 16.76
C ASP A 56 -0.38 -9.44 16.03
N VAL A 57 0.01 -8.21 16.37
CA VAL A 57 1.10 -7.49 15.70
C VAL A 57 2.46 -8.15 15.93
N ALA A 58 2.71 -8.67 17.14
CA ALA A 58 3.97 -9.37 17.43
C ALA A 58 4.02 -10.69 16.66
N GLU A 59 2.91 -11.45 16.62
CA GLU A 59 2.83 -12.67 15.82
C GLU A 59 2.99 -12.38 14.32
N TRP A 60 2.47 -11.26 13.83
CA TRP A 60 2.65 -10.83 12.46
C TRP A 60 4.14 -10.68 12.13
N TYR A 61 4.88 -9.89 12.90
CA TYR A 61 6.32 -9.72 12.66
C TYR A 61 7.13 -11.01 12.86
N MET A 62 6.80 -11.82 13.85
CA MET A 62 7.41 -13.16 13.99
C MET A 62 7.17 -14.03 12.77
N SER A 63 6.00 -13.92 12.13
CA SER A 63 5.65 -14.70 10.94
C SER A 63 6.50 -14.34 9.73
N THR A 64 7.03 -13.13 9.63
CA THR A 64 7.97 -12.76 8.56
C THR A 64 9.27 -13.56 8.61
N LEU A 65 9.61 -14.13 9.76
CA LEU A 65 10.81 -14.96 9.99
C LEU A 65 10.45 -16.46 10.04
N THR A 66 9.35 -16.81 10.71
CA THR A 66 9.02 -18.22 11.01
C THR A 66 8.12 -18.85 9.94
N ARG A 67 7.38 -18.04 9.17
CA ARG A 67 6.44 -18.48 8.13
C ARG A 67 6.53 -17.58 6.88
N PRO A 68 7.74 -17.30 6.34
CA PRO A 68 7.90 -16.35 5.25
C PRO A 68 7.13 -16.74 3.98
N ASP A 69 7.04 -18.03 3.68
CA ASP A 69 6.30 -18.51 2.50
C ASP A 69 4.79 -18.23 2.61
N TYR A 70 4.24 -18.34 3.82
CA TYR A 70 2.85 -17.97 4.07
C TYR A 70 2.63 -16.46 3.87
N VAL A 71 3.51 -15.61 4.42
CA VAL A 71 3.42 -14.15 4.24
C VAL A 71 3.55 -13.79 2.76
N TYR A 72 4.49 -14.40 2.05
CA TYR A 72 4.69 -14.18 0.63
C TYR A 72 3.44 -14.53 -0.18
N ALA A 73 2.85 -15.70 0.04
CA ALA A 73 1.62 -16.12 -0.65
C ALA A 73 0.43 -15.18 -0.39
N VAL A 74 0.32 -14.64 0.84
CA VAL A 74 -0.70 -13.63 1.17
C VAL A 74 -0.47 -12.36 0.37
N PHE A 75 0.77 -11.87 0.31
CA PHE A 75 1.11 -10.65 -0.42
C PHE A 75 0.97 -10.82 -1.94
N GLU A 76 1.34 -11.97 -2.47
CA GLU A 76 1.15 -12.30 -3.88
C GLU A 76 -0.32 -12.20 -4.28
N ARG A 77 -1.21 -12.82 -3.49
CA ARG A 77 -2.65 -12.71 -3.74
C ARG A 77 -3.18 -11.29 -3.57
N GLN A 78 -2.68 -10.57 -2.58
CA GLN A 78 -3.05 -9.17 -2.38
C GLN A 78 -2.59 -8.29 -3.56
N ALA A 79 -1.39 -8.50 -4.08
CA ALA A 79 -0.84 -7.74 -5.21
C ALA A 79 -1.67 -7.92 -6.50
N GLU A 80 -2.13 -9.15 -6.79
CA GLU A 80 -3.04 -9.40 -7.92
C GLU A 80 -4.31 -8.55 -7.83
N ILE A 81 -4.95 -8.52 -6.64
CA ILE A 81 -6.16 -7.75 -6.39
C ILE A 81 -5.86 -6.25 -6.46
N ALA A 82 -4.76 -5.81 -5.85
CA ALA A 82 -4.35 -4.41 -5.84
C ALA A 82 -4.11 -3.86 -7.25
N LEU A 83 -3.42 -4.61 -8.11
CA LEU A 83 -3.19 -4.22 -9.50
C LEU A 83 -4.50 -4.08 -10.30
N ALA A 84 -5.40 -5.04 -10.13
CA ALA A 84 -6.72 -4.98 -10.76
C ALA A 84 -7.53 -3.76 -10.27
N ASN A 85 -7.46 -3.46 -8.96
CA ASN A 85 -8.12 -2.30 -8.37
C ASN A 85 -7.50 -0.99 -8.87
N LEU A 86 -6.17 -0.89 -8.92
CA LEU A 86 -5.46 0.30 -9.41
C LEU A 86 -5.84 0.62 -10.86
N ALA A 87 -5.91 -0.38 -11.74
CA ALA A 87 -6.34 -0.20 -13.12
C ALA A 87 -7.75 0.40 -13.20
N ARG A 88 -8.71 -0.17 -12.46
CA ARG A 88 -10.09 0.32 -12.42
C ARG A 88 -10.19 1.71 -11.78
N CYS A 89 -9.41 1.98 -10.75
CA CYS A 89 -9.35 3.31 -10.12
C CYS A 89 -8.81 4.35 -11.10
N TYR A 90 -7.75 4.02 -11.86
CA TYR A 90 -7.23 4.93 -12.87
C TYR A 90 -8.25 5.21 -13.98
N GLU A 91 -8.97 4.20 -14.45
CA GLU A 91 -10.10 4.41 -15.39
C GLU A 91 -11.18 5.33 -14.81
N ALA A 92 -11.41 5.30 -13.51
CA ALA A 92 -12.42 6.12 -12.86
C ALA A 92 -11.97 7.56 -12.62
N VAL A 93 -10.75 7.79 -12.12
CA VAL A 93 -10.28 9.12 -11.70
C VAL A 93 -9.30 9.77 -12.67
N GLY A 94 -8.55 8.97 -13.44
CA GLY A 94 -7.58 9.44 -14.45
C GLY A 94 -6.50 10.35 -13.87
N ASP A 95 -6.10 11.33 -14.67
CA ASP A 95 -5.04 12.30 -14.36
C ASP A 95 -5.47 13.39 -13.37
N ARG A 96 -6.68 13.34 -12.84
CA ARG A 96 -7.16 14.28 -11.82
C ARG A 96 -6.42 14.06 -10.49
N VAL A 97 -6.01 12.84 -10.20
CA VAL A 97 -5.16 12.51 -9.05
C VAL A 97 -3.70 12.74 -9.43
N SER A 98 -2.94 13.37 -8.55
CA SER A 98 -1.51 13.66 -8.74
C SER A 98 -0.61 12.70 -7.98
N VAL A 99 -1.04 12.27 -6.79
CA VAL A 99 -0.29 11.41 -5.89
C VAL A 99 -1.18 10.29 -5.40
N VAL A 100 -0.66 9.07 -5.38
CA VAL A 100 -1.33 7.92 -4.79
C VAL A 100 -0.65 7.52 -3.48
N TYR A 101 -1.44 7.43 -2.40
CA TYR A 101 -1.03 6.83 -1.14
C TYR A 101 -1.03 5.31 -1.30
N LEU A 102 0.16 4.74 -1.52
CA LEU A 102 0.26 3.31 -1.73
C LEU A 102 0.14 2.54 -0.42
N THR A 103 0.94 2.95 0.57
CA THR A 103 0.99 2.23 1.86
C THR A 103 1.29 3.17 3.02
N GLY A 104 0.73 2.84 4.19
CA GLY A 104 1.06 3.41 5.50
C GLY A 104 1.66 2.38 6.45
N THR A 105 2.26 1.32 5.90
CA THR A 105 2.88 0.27 6.70
C THR A 105 4.02 0.82 7.53
N ASP A 106 3.88 0.77 8.84
CA ASP A 106 4.94 1.17 9.77
C ASP A 106 6.05 0.12 9.81
N PHE A 107 7.24 0.51 9.39
CA PHE A 107 8.44 -0.34 9.40
C PHE A 107 9.40 -0.01 10.54
N GLY A 108 9.20 1.10 11.25
CA GLY A 108 10.13 1.57 12.25
C GLY A 108 9.55 1.73 13.66
N MET A 109 10.43 1.57 14.64
CA MET A 109 10.25 1.97 16.03
C MET A 109 11.23 3.12 16.37
N GLN A 110 11.33 3.53 17.64
CA GLN A 110 12.18 4.66 18.04
C GLN A 110 13.67 4.46 17.75
N THR A 111 14.14 3.20 17.78
CA THR A 111 15.57 2.89 17.72
C THR A 111 16.01 2.17 16.44
N GLY A 112 15.09 1.82 15.55
CA GLY A 112 15.40 1.11 14.32
C GLY A 112 14.17 0.46 13.68
N PRO A 113 14.35 -0.28 12.59
CA PRO A 113 13.25 -0.96 11.92
C PRO A 113 12.75 -2.19 12.69
N PHE A 114 11.46 -2.52 12.49
CA PHE A 114 10.84 -3.76 13.00
C PHE A 114 11.36 -5.02 12.31
N ILE A 115 11.78 -4.88 11.06
CA ILE A 115 12.31 -5.98 10.24
C ILE A 115 13.66 -5.58 9.66
N SER A 116 14.51 -6.56 9.38
CA SER A 116 15.79 -6.29 8.74
C SER A 116 15.59 -5.84 7.28
N PRO A 117 16.54 -5.09 6.69
CA PRO A 117 16.54 -4.79 5.27
C PRO A 117 16.46 -6.04 4.39
N GLU A 118 17.09 -7.13 4.78
CA GLU A 118 16.99 -8.42 4.07
C GLU A 118 15.55 -8.96 4.07
N THR A 119 14.86 -8.89 5.21
CA THR A 119 13.45 -9.32 5.31
C THR A 119 12.55 -8.43 4.44
N TYR A 120 12.78 -7.12 4.44
CA TYR A 120 12.05 -6.19 3.55
C TYR A 120 12.26 -6.57 2.08
N ARG A 121 13.51 -6.72 1.63
CA ARG A 121 13.85 -7.07 0.24
C ARG A 121 13.25 -8.41 -0.20
N ARG A 122 13.14 -9.36 0.71
CA ARG A 122 12.56 -10.68 0.41
C ARG A 122 11.05 -10.68 0.35
N LEU A 123 10.37 -10.00 1.30
CA LEU A 123 8.92 -10.13 1.49
C LEU A 123 8.10 -8.96 0.99
N TYR A 124 8.57 -7.72 1.12
CA TYR A 124 7.79 -6.52 0.82
C TYR A 124 8.20 -5.87 -0.51
N GLN A 125 9.49 -5.70 -0.73
CA GLN A 125 10.02 -5.00 -1.88
C GLN A 125 9.53 -5.53 -3.22
N PRO A 126 9.42 -6.85 -3.47
CA PRO A 126 8.92 -7.36 -4.75
C PRO A 126 7.52 -6.86 -5.09
N PHE A 127 6.64 -6.78 -4.10
CA PHE A 127 5.26 -6.35 -4.29
C PHE A 127 5.14 -4.83 -4.36
N HIS A 128 5.87 -4.08 -3.54
CA HIS A 128 5.96 -2.63 -3.67
C HIS A 128 6.46 -2.24 -5.06
N ARG A 129 7.54 -2.86 -5.54
CA ARG A 129 8.07 -2.62 -6.87
C ARG A 129 7.05 -2.94 -7.95
N GLN A 130 6.38 -4.09 -7.87
CA GLN A 130 5.38 -4.50 -8.84
C GLN A 130 4.24 -3.47 -9.00
N LEU A 131 3.74 -2.94 -7.88
CA LEU A 131 2.70 -1.92 -7.91
C LEU A 131 3.24 -0.57 -8.41
N ASN A 132 4.41 -0.15 -7.93
CA ASN A 132 5.04 1.12 -8.30
C ASN A 132 5.40 1.13 -9.80
N ASP A 133 5.98 0.05 -10.30
CA ASP A 133 6.30 -0.08 -11.73
C ASP A 133 5.03 -0.01 -12.59
N TRP A 134 3.94 -0.66 -12.15
CA TRP A 134 2.67 -0.56 -12.86
C TRP A 134 2.14 0.88 -12.87
N ILE A 135 2.15 1.57 -11.72
CA ILE A 135 1.69 2.95 -11.61
C ILE A 135 2.51 3.86 -12.52
N HIS A 136 3.83 3.79 -12.48
CA HIS A 136 4.72 4.61 -13.30
C HIS A 136 4.59 4.33 -14.80
N ALA A 137 4.30 3.09 -15.17
CA ALA A 137 4.15 2.72 -16.59
C ALA A 137 2.80 3.15 -17.19
N HIS A 138 1.75 3.27 -16.38
CA HIS A 138 0.39 3.44 -16.86
C HIS A 138 -0.27 4.75 -16.46
N THR A 139 0.32 5.50 -15.52
CA THR A 139 -0.28 6.72 -14.98
C THR A 139 0.76 7.83 -14.81
N PRO A 140 0.36 9.11 -14.70
CA PRO A 140 1.25 10.20 -14.30
C PRO A 140 1.41 10.32 -12.78
N TRP A 141 0.81 9.45 -11.99
CA TRP A 141 0.78 9.55 -10.54
C TRP A 141 2.16 9.39 -9.92
N LYS A 142 2.39 10.15 -8.85
CA LYS A 142 3.51 9.94 -7.93
C LYS A 142 3.11 9.01 -6.80
N VAL A 143 4.03 8.14 -6.40
CA VAL A 143 3.75 7.14 -5.37
C VAL A 143 4.25 7.60 -4.02
N PHE A 144 3.33 7.68 -3.07
CA PHE A 144 3.59 8.10 -1.70
C PHE A 144 3.57 6.91 -0.75
N MET A 145 4.54 6.89 0.16
CA MET A 145 4.61 5.97 1.29
C MET A 145 4.66 6.76 2.60
N HIS A 146 3.87 6.33 3.57
CA HIS A 146 4.04 6.72 4.97
C HIS A 146 4.62 5.55 5.76
N THR A 147 5.55 5.84 6.68
CA THR A 147 6.03 4.87 7.65
C THR A 147 6.52 5.58 8.90
N CYS A 148 5.99 5.20 10.06
CA CYS A 148 6.48 5.74 11.33
C CYS A 148 7.84 5.16 11.71
N GLY A 149 8.54 5.88 12.60
CA GLY A 149 9.72 5.42 13.31
C GLY A 149 11.03 5.60 12.55
N SER A 150 12.09 5.00 13.10
CA SER A 150 13.44 5.05 12.55
C SER A 150 13.60 4.01 11.44
N VAL A 151 13.60 4.45 10.19
CA VAL A 151 13.67 3.60 8.98
C VAL A 151 14.86 3.94 8.08
N ILE A 152 15.86 4.65 8.60
CA ILE A 152 16.99 5.14 7.81
C ILE A 152 17.67 4.02 7.00
N ASP A 153 17.76 2.82 7.56
CA ASP A 153 18.40 1.66 6.94
C ASP A 153 17.57 1.08 5.78
N LEU A 154 16.28 1.42 5.71
CA LEU A 154 15.35 0.94 4.68
C LEU A 154 15.13 1.97 3.54
N ILE A 155 15.53 3.23 3.74
CA ILE A 155 15.31 4.28 2.73
C ILE A 155 15.89 3.92 1.36
N PRO A 156 17.12 3.39 1.24
CA PRO A 156 17.64 2.97 -0.05
C PRO A 156 16.77 1.92 -0.76
N ASP A 157 16.21 0.98 0.02
CA ASP A 157 15.33 -0.06 -0.49
C ASP A 157 13.96 0.46 -0.91
N PHE A 158 13.43 1.50 -0.22
CA PHE A 158 12.21 2.19 -0.63
C PHE A 158 12.39 2.93 -1.96
N ILE A 159 13.51 3.62 -2.13
CA ILE A 159 13.88 4.28 -3.39
C ILE A 159 13.98 3.24 -4.51
N ASP A 160 14.68 2.13 -4.25
CA ASP A 160 14.85 1.05 -5.21
C ASP A 160 13.52 0.33 -5.54
N ALA A 161 12.57 0.30 -4.59
CA ALA A 161 11.22 -0.18 -4.84
C ALA A 161 10.35 0.80 -5.67
N GLY A 162 10.82 2.01 -5.95
CA GLY A 162 10.15 2.98 -6.82
C GLY A 162 9.22 3.96 -6.10
N PHE A 163 9.35 4.16 -4.80
CA PHE A 163 8.61 5.22 -4.12
C PHE A 163 9.16 6.60 -4.47
N ASP A 164 8.29 7.54 -4.84
CA ASP A 164 8.65 8.93 -5.17
C ASP A 164 8.69 9.81 -3.92
N ILE A 165 7.83 9.55 -2.96
CA ILE A 165 7.60 10.41 -1.78
C ILE A 165 7.57 9.54 -0.52
N LEU A 166 8.34 9.93 0.49
CA LEU A 166 8.37 9.31 1.81
C LEU A 166 8.03 10.36 2.88
N ASN A 167 7.17 9.97 3.80
CA ASN A 167 6.81 10.77 5.00
C ASN A 167 7.06 9.96 6.26
#